data_f3a0e0d6c3bde3c4747c6d040faf146f
#
_entry.id   f3a0e0d6c3bde3c4747c6d040faf146f
#
_cell.length_a   1.000
_cell.length_b   1.000
_cell.length_c   1.000
_cell.angle_alpha   90.00
_cell.angle_beta   90.00
_cell.angle_gamma   90.00
#
_symmetry.space_group_name_H-M   'P 1'
#
loop_
_entity.id
_entity.type
_entity.pdbx_description
1 polymer ?
#
loop_
_entity_poly.entity_id
_entity_poly.type
_entity_poly.pdbx_seq_one_letter_code
_entity_poly.pdbx_strand_id
1 'polypeptide(L)'
;MDIGELRRDYTQRGLDLADLNPDPFAQFELWFEQAREAELLEPNALVLSTVSAEGMPYQRTVLLKYFDRDGLVFFTNYGSRKAQHMAANAQVSLLFPWYALERQVAIAGTASKISAAESLRYFSSRPRGSQLGAWVSQQSSI
;
A
#
# COMPACT_ATOMS: atom_id res chain seq x y z
N MET A 1 -16.37 -25.81 6.71
CA MET A 1 -15.03 -25.96 7.27
C MET A 1 -14.93 -25.03 8.45
N ASP A 2 -14.72 -25.56 9.65
CA ASP A 2 -14.45 -24.76 10.85
C ASP A 2 -12.95 -24.43 10.88
N ILE A 3 -12.61 -23.16 11.06
CA ILE A 3 -11.23 -22.64 11.13
C ILE A 3 -10.95 -21.91 12.45
N GLY A 4 -11.86 -22.03 13.44
CA GLY A 4 -11.77 -21.32 14.72
C GLY A 4 -10.53 -21.69 15.54
N GLU A 5 -9.98 -22.88 15.32
CA GLU A 5 -8.77 -23.38 15.99
C GLU A 5 -7.47 -22.83 15.37
N LEU A 6 -7.54 -22.13 14.24
CA LEU A 6 -6.35 -21.50 13.62
C LEU A 6 -5.97 -20.22 14.36
N ARG A 7 -5.52 -20.39 15.58
CA ARG A 7 -5.01 -19.32 16.44
C ARG A 7 -3.51 -19.48 16.64
N ARG A 8 -2.85 -18.36 16.82
CA ARG A 8 -1.43 -18.28 17.09
C ARG A 8 -1.20 -17.31 18.24
N ASP A 9 -0.39 -17.70 19.21
CA ASP A 9 0.04 -16.80 20.27
C ASP A 9 1.01 -15.77 19.71
N TYR A 10 0.80 -14.50 20.04
CA TYR A 10 1.70 -13.43 19.68
C TYR A 10 2.91 -13.45 20.59
N THR A 11 4.10 -13.65 20.02
CA THR A 11 5.36 -13.85 20.76
C THR A 11 6.38 -12.75 20.51
N GLN A 12 6.08 -11.82 19.58
CA GLN A 12 6.93 -10.68 19.30
C GLN A 12 6.83 -9.63 20.41
N ARG A 13 7.77 -8.68 20.45
CA ARG A 13 7.74 -7.56 21.36
C ARG A 13 6.39 -6.85 21.22
N GLY A 14 5.67 -6.75 22.33
CA GLY A 14 4.44 -5.98 22.40
C GLY A 14 4.66 -4.52 22.01
N LEU A 15 3.58 -3.82 21.73
CA LEU A 15 3.59 -2.39 21.43
C LEU A 15 3.31 -1.63 22.73
N ASP A 16 4.30 -0.88 23.23
CA ASP A 16 4.11 0.06 24.33
C ASP A 16 4.07 1.49 23.79
N LEU A 17 3.18 2.31 24.34
CA LEU A 17 3.09 3.73 23.99
C LEU A 17 4.41 4.47 24.20
N ALA A 18 5.21 4.06 25.19
CA ALA A 18 6.52 4.66 25.46
C ALA A 18 7.54 4.42 24.35
N ASP A 19 7.35 3.37 23.53
CA ASP A 19 8.22 3.02 22.42
C ASP A 19 7.80 3.66 21.09
N LEU A 20 6.66 4.37 21.07
CA LEU A 20 6.15 5.00 19.86
C LEU A 20 6.76 6.38 19.65
N ASN A 21 7.13 6.66 18.40
CA ASN A 21 7.49 8.01 18.00
C ASN A 21 6.21 8.88 17.92
N PRO A 22 6.20 10.09 18.49
CA PRO A 22 5.04 10.99 18.40
C PRO A 22 4.76 11.47 16.96
N ASP A 23 5.75 11.40 16.06
CA ASP A 23 5.59 11.66 14.63
C ASP A 23 5.21 10.35 13.91
N PRO A 24 4.00 10.22 13.35
CA PRO A 24 3.57 8.99 12.69
C PRO A 24 4.38 8.66 11.43
N PHE A 25 4.95 9.63 10.74
CA PHE A 25 5.81 9.39 9.58
C PHE A 25 7.15 8.78 10.01
N ALA A 26 7.75 9.30 11.07
CA ALA A 26 8.98 8.74 11.63
C ALA A 26 8.73 7.32 12.21
N GLN A 27 7.56 7.10 12.82
CA GLN A 27 7.18 5.76 13.28
C GLN A 27 7.00 4.79 12.11
N PHE A 28 6.36 5.21 11.04
CA PHE A 28 6.19 4.38 9.84
C PHE A 28 7.54 4.04 9.20
N GLU A 29 8.43 5.02 9.05
CA GLU A 29 9.77 4.82 8.52
C GLU A 29 10.57 3.80 9.32
N LEU A 30 10.58 3.93 10.66
CA LEU A 30 11.22 2.97 11.56
C LEU A 30 10.66 1.55 11.38
N TRP A 31 9.35 1.41 11.33
CA TRP A 31 8.72 0.10 11.18
C TRP A 31 8.92 -0.50 9.80
N PHE A 32 8.97 0.34 8.77
CA PHE A 32 9.26 -0.08 7.40
C PHE A 32 10.70 -0.62 7.28
N GLU A 33 11.67 0.06 7.90
CA GLU A 33 13.06 -0.42 7.95
C GLU A 33 13.15 -1.75 8.72
N GLN A 34 12.47 -1.90 9.84
CA GLN A 34 12.41 -3.18 10.56
C GLN A 34 11.78 -4.29 9.72
N ALA A 35 10.78 -3.99 8.90
CA ALA A 35 10.19 -4.95 7.98
C ALA A 35 11.17 -5.38 6.87
N ARG A 36 12.01 -4.45 6.39
CA ARG A 36 13.09 -4.76 5.45
C ARG A 36 14.19 -5.60 6.07
N GLU A 37 14.65 -5.23 7.26
CA GLU A 37 15.67 -5.96 8.01
C GLU A 37 15.24 -7.39 8.37
N ALA A 38 13.95 -7.58 8.64
CA ALA A 38 13.35 -8.90 8.88
C ALA A 38 13.16 -9.72 7.60
N GLU A 39 13.59 -9.20 6.44
CA GLU A 39 13.50 -9.86 5.13
C GLU A 39 12.07 -10.32 4.78
N LEU A 40 11.06 -9.51 5.14
CA LEU A 40 9.69 -9.82 4.75
C LEU A 40 9.56 -9.87 3.23
N LEU A 41 8.79 -10.82 2.74
CA LEU A 41 8.44 -10.86 1.33
C LEU A 41 7.64 -9.61 0.97
N GLU A 42 8.18 -8.77 0.09
CA GLU A 42 7.55 -7.51 -0.35
C GLU A 42 7.04 -6.62 0.82
N PRO A 43 7.91 -6.09 1.69
CA PRO A 43 7.50 -5.25 2.82
C PRO A 43 6.75 -3.99 2.38
N ASN A 44 6.90 -3.58 1.12
CA ASN A 44 6.21 -2.47 0.46
C ASN A 44 4.86 -2.86 -0.16
N ALA A 45 4.43 -4.11 -0.07
CA ALA A 45 3.09 -4.51 -0.48
C ALA A 45 2.05 -4.00 0.54
N LEU A 46 0.99 -3.41 0.02
CA LEU A 46 -0.12 -2.90 0.82
C LEU A 46 -1.46 -3.26 0.18
N VAL A 47 -2.48 -3.36 0.99
CA VAL A 47 -3.87 -3.48 0.53
C VAL A 47 -4.45 -2.08 0.37
N LEU A 48 -4.83 -1.73 -0.86
CA LEU A 48 -5.51 -0.47 -1.18
C LEU A 48 -7.02 -0.71 -1.24
N SER A 49 -7.77 -0.01 -0.42
CA SER A 49 -9.23 0.03 -0.45
C SER A 49 -9.70 1.28 -1.19
N THR A 50 -10.63 1.09 -2.11
CA THR A 50 -11.32 2.16 -2.85
C THR A 50 -12.82 1.90 -2.83
N VAL A 51 -13.62 2.92 -3.07
CA VAL A 51 -15.08 2.84 -3.07
C VAL A 51 -15.61 3.16 -4.47
N SER A 52 -16.51 2.33 -4.99
CA SER A 52 -17.19 2.58 -6.26
C SER A 52 -18.19 3.74 -6.15
N ALA A 53 -18.71 4.19 -7.29
CA ALA A 53 -19.75 5.22 -7.33
C ALA A 53 -21.04 4.80 -6.58
N GLU A 54 -21.30 3.49 -6.51
CA GLU A 54 -22.44 2.91 -5.80
C GLU A 54 -22.18 2.68 -4.30
N GLY A 55 -21.01 3.09 -3.80
CA GLY A 55 -20.65 2.93 -2.38
C GLY A 55 -20.06 1.57 -2.01
N MET A 56 -19.80 0.70 -2.99
CA MET A 56 -19.22 -0.62 -2.72
C MET A 56 -17.70 -0.52 -2.53
N PRO A 57 -17.15 -1.02 -1.40
CA PRO A 57 -15.72 -1.07 -1.19
C PRO A 57 -15.07 -2.21 -1.98
N TYR A 58 -13.89 -1.94 -2.53
CA TYR A 58 -13.06 -2.91 -3.24
C TYR A 58 -11.63 -2.85 -2.73
N GLN A 59 -10.99 -4.00 -2.62
CA GLN A 59 -9.61 -4.12 -2.15
C GLN A 59 -8.72 -4.84 -3.17
N ARG A 60 -7.45 -4.50 -3.21
CA ARG A 60 -6.39 -5.18 -3.98
C ARG A 60 -5.03 -4.83 -3.43
N THR A 61 -4.07 -5.70 -3.66
CA THR A 61 -2.67 -5.41 -3.35
C THR A 61 -2.09 -4.46 -4.39
N VAL A 62 -1.35 -3.47 -3.92
CA VAL A 62 -0.48 -2.60 -4.71
C VAL A 62 0.87 -2.47 -4.00
N LEU A 63 1.88 -1.95 -4.71
CA LEU A 63 3.21 -1.76 -4.14
C LEU A 63 3.49 -0.28 -3.90
N LEU A 64 3.83 0.06 -2.66
CA LEU A 64 4.39 1.36 -2.34
C LEU A 64 5.71 1.55 -3.11
N LYS A 65 5.89 2.71 -3.72
CA LYS A 65 7.09 3.05 -4.48
C LYS A 65 7.93 4.11 -3.81
N TYR A 66 7.27 5.01 -3.10
CA TYR A 66 7.91 6.13 -2.43
C TYR A 66 6.98 6.63 -1.31
N PHE A 67 7.55 7.18 -0.26
CA PHE A 67 6.82 7.94 0.76
C PHE A 67 7.70 9.04 1.34
N ASP A 68 7.06 10.12 1.72
CA ASP A 68 7.62 11.22 2.47
C ASP A 68 6.53 11.88 3.32
N ARG A 69 6.77 13.09 3.83
CA ARG A 69 5.79 13.83 4.63
C ARG A 69 4.58 14.34 3.83
N ASP A 70 4.69 14.38 2.51
CA ASP A 70 3.59 14.79 1.63
C ASP A 70 2.65 13.61 1.32
N GLY A 71 3.13 12.37 1.44
CA GLY A 71 2.28 11.21 1.28
C GLY A 71 2.98 9.92 0.82
N LEU A 72 2.16 8.96 0.45
CA LEU A 72 2.57 7.64 -0.02
C LEU A 72 2.23 7.51 -1.51
N VAL A 73 3.21 7.10 -2.31
CA VAL A 73 3.08 7.02 -3.77
C VAL A 73 3.07 5.56 -4.23
N PHE A 74 2.06 5.19 -4.97
CA PHE A 74 1.97 3.92 -5.70
C PHE A 74 1.60 4.18 -7.16
N PHE A 75 1.87 3.22 -8.04
CA PHE A 75 1.50 3.32 -9.45
C PHE A 75 0.34 2.41 -9.81
N THR A 76 -0.50 2.91 -10.69
CA THR A 76 -1.61 2.17 -11.25
C THR A 76 -1.84 2.56 -12.71
N ASN A 77 -2.40 1.64 -13.49
CA ASN A 77 -2.95 1.98 -14.80
C ASN A 77 -4.19 2.86 -14.61
N TYR A 78 -4.25 4.00 -15.28
CA TYR A 78 -5.38 4.93 -15.17
C TYR A 78 -6.69 4.37 -15.74
N GLY A 79 -6.64 3.37 -16.62
CA GLY A 79 -7.81 2.63 -17.08
C GLY A 79 -8.32 1.57 -16.11
N SER A 80 -7.60 1.31 -15.01
CA SER A 80 -7.99 0.28 -14.04
C SER A 80 -9.20 0.70 -13.21
N ARG A 81 -9.95 -0.30 -12.72
CA ARG A 81 -11.10 -0.07 -11.83
C ARG A 81 -10.75 0.80 -10.61
N LYS A 82 -9.62 0.56 -9.96
CA LYS A 82 -9.19 1.38 -8.81
C LYS A 82 -8.95 2.84 -9.17
N ALA A 83 -8.41 3.12 -10.35
CA ALA A 83 -8.20 4.48 -10.81
C ALA A 83 -9.53 5.19 -11.11
N GLN A 84 -10.49 4.47 -11.70
CA GLN A 84 -11.85 4.97 -11.91
C GLN A 84 -12.56 5.27 -10.57
N HIS A 85 -12.44 4.37 -9.59
CA HIS A 85 -12.98 4.61 -8.24
C HIS A 85 -12.39 5.86 -7.61
N MET A 86 -11.06 6.02 -7.62
CA MET A 86 -10.40 7.20 -7.05
C MET A 86 -10.73 8.51 -7.79
N ALA A 87 -11.04 8.44 -9.08
CA ALA A 87 -11.52 9.60 -9.83
C ALA A 87 -12.93 10.04 -9.41
N ALA A 88 -13.79 9.08 -9.07
CA ALA A 88 -15.16 9.34 -8.62
C ALA A 88 -15.23 9.65 -7.11
N ASN A 89 -14.42 8.97 -6.31
CA ASN A 89 -14.30 9.15 -4.87
C ASN A 89 -12.84 9.00 -4.45
N ALA A 90 -12.21 10.10 -4.10
CA ALA A 90 -10.79 10.14 -3.76
C ALA A 90 -10.45 9.56 -2.38
N GLN A 91 -11.43 9.22 -1.56
CA GLN A 91 -11.20 8.63 -0.24
C GLN A 91 -10.69 7.19 -0.37
N VAL A 92 -9.57 6.91 0.27
CA VAL A 92 -8.90 5.60 0.22
C VAL A 92 -8.44 5.17 1.60
N SER A 93 -8.21 3.87 1.74
CA SER A 93 -7.55 3.31 2.91
C SER A 93 -6.45 2.35 2.46
N LEU A 94 -5.34 2.38 3.15
CA LEU A 94 -4.15 1.56 2.94
C LEU A 94 -3.93 0.69 4.17
N LEU A 95 -3.56 -0.58 3.96
CA LEU A 95 -3.17 -1.48 5.05
C LEU A 95 -1.87 -2.18 4.68
N PHE A 96 -0.85 -2.04 5.54
CA PHE A 96 0.38 -2.85 5.51
C PHE A 96 0.23 -4.01 6.51
N PRO A 97 0.00 -5.25 6.05
CA PRO A 97 -0.21 -6.39 6.91
C PRO A 97 1.11 -7.13 7.17
N TRP A 98 1.96 -6.60 8.01
CA TRP A 98 3.25 -7.23 8.36
C TRP A 98 3.08 -8.37 9.38
N TYR A 99 2.42 -9.45 8.96
CA TYR A 99 2.06 -10.58 9.82
C TYR A 99 3.24 -11.21 10.55
N ALA A 100 4.39 -11.35 9.89
CA ALA A 100 5.57 -11.95 10.50
C ALA A 100 6.15 -11.11 11.65
N LEU A 101 5.86 -9.80 11.67
CA LEU A 101 6.21 -8.90 12.76
C LEU A 101 5.07 -8.69 13.76
N GLU A 102 3.94 -9.37 13.56
CA GLU A 102 2.72 -9.19 14.37
C GLU A 102 2.28 -7.72 14.42
N ARG A 103 2.44 -7.01 13.29
CA ARG A 103 2.14 -5.59 13.11
C ARG A 103 1.24 -5.36 11.92
N GLN A 104 0.47 -4.31 12.01
CA GLN A 104 -0.23 -3.73 10.86
C GLN A 104 -0.21 -2.21 10.96
N VAL A 105 -0.20 -1.54 9.81
CA VAL A 105 -0.35 -0.09 9.72
C VAL A 105 -1.53 0.20 8.81
N ALA A 106 -2.54 0.87 9.35
CA ALA A 106 -3.70 1.33 8.60
C ALA A 106 -3.62 2.85 8.43
N ILE A 107 -3.82 3.33 7.20
CA ILE A 107 -3.76 4.74 6.85
C ILE A 107 -5.02 5.08 6.05
N ALA A 108 -5.79 6.05 6.49
CA ALA A 108 -6.89 6.62 5.72
C ALA A 108 -6.49 8.00 5.18
N GLY A 109 -6.92 8.30 3.97
CA GLY A 109 -6.56 9.56 3.34
C GLY A 109 -7.23 9.79 1.99
N THR A 110 -6.76 10.81 1.31
CA THR A 110 -7.27 11.22 0.01
C THR A 110 -6.23 10.96 -1.08
N ALA A 111 -6.62 10.24 -2.12
CA ALA A 111 -5.77 9.99 -3.27
C ALA A 111 -5.79 11.16 -4.25
N SER A 112 -4.62 11.53 -4.76
CA SER A 112 -4.47 12.50 -5.83
C SER A 112 -3.44 12.02 -6.84
N LYS A 113 -3.52 12.52 -8.08
CA LYS A 113 -2.51 12.22 -9.09
C LYS A 113 -1.25 13.04 -8.81
N ILE A 114 -0.09 12.39 -8.85
CA ILE A 114 1.19 13.09 -8.90
C ILE A 114 1.36 13.77 -10.28
N SER A 115 2.28 14.71 -10.39
CA SER A 115 2.55 15.41 -11.64
C SER A 115 3.02 14.46 -12.76
N ALA A 116 2.81 14.86 -14.01
CA ALA A 116 3.30 14.10 -15.16
C ALA A 116 4.83 13.93 -15.16
N ALA A 117 5.56 14.94 -14.69
CA ALA A 117 7.02 14.89 -14.57
C ALA A 117 7.48 13.86 -13.54
N GLU A 118 6.84 13.82 -12.37
CA GLU A 118 7.10 12.81 -11.34
C GLU A 118 6.74 11.42 -11.84
N SER A 119 5.58 11.24 -12.47
CA SER A 119 5.18 9.97 -13.07
C SER A 119 6.18 9.46 -14.08
N LEU A 120 6.69 10.33 -14.96
CA LEU A 120 7.69 9.99 -15.97
C LEU A 120 9.02 9.58 -15.33
N ARG A 121 9.49 10.32 -14.32
CA ARG A 121 10.71 10.01 -13.60
C ARG A 121 10.67 8.63 -12.97
N TYR A 122 9.56 8.29 -12.33
CA TYR A 122 9.37 6.97 -11.73
C TYR A 122 9.22 5.86 -12.79
N PHE A 123 8.46 6.10 -13.85
CA PHE A 123 8.32 5.14 -14.94
C PHE A 123 9.66 4.79 -15.54
N SER A 124 10.51 5.79 -15.81
CA SER A 124 11.85 5.63 -16.38
C SER A 124 12.82 4.89 -15.45
N SER A 125 12.60 4.92 -14.13
CA SER A 125 13.42 4.20 -13.15
C SER A 125 13.07 2.70 -13.08
N ARG A 126 11.96 2.26 -13.68
CA ARG A 126 11.53 0.85 -13.66
C ARG A 126 12.38 0.00 -14.61
N PRO A 127 12.61 -1.29 -14.29
CA PRO A 127 13.20 -2.23 -15.23
C PRO A 127 12.43 -2.24 -16.56
N ARG A 128 13.13 -2.37 -17.70
CA ARG A 128 12.53 -2.29 -19.03
C ARG A 128 11.37 -3.28 -19.24
N GLY A 129 11.49 -4.51 -18.73
CA GLY A 129 10.40 -5.49 -18.78
C GLY A 129 9.13 -5.02 -18.07
N SER A 130 9.28 -4.34 -16.93
CA SER A 130 8.17 -3.75 -16.18
C SER A 130 7.56 -2.55 -16.89
N GLN A 131 8.37 -1.76 -17.64
CA GLN A 131 7.87 -0.67 -18.47
C GLN A 131 7.01 -1.21 -19.62
N LEU A 132 7.49 -2.24 -20.32
CA LEU A 132 6.75 -2.91 -21.40
C LEU A 132 5.47 -3.55 -20.87
N GLY A 133 5.52 -4.24 -19.74
CA GLY A 133 4.34 -4.82 -19.10
C GLY A 133 3.26 -3.79 -18.75
N ALA A 134 3.64 -2.57 -18.36
CA ALA A 134 2.69 -1.49 -18.08
C ALA A 134 1.96 -1.01 -19.34
N TRP A 135 2.60 -1.08 -20.52
CA TRP A 135 1.99 -0.71 -21.81
C TRP A 135 0.97 -1.74 -22.30
N VAL A 136 1.21 -3.02 -22.03
CA VAL A 136 0.37 -4.13 -22.54
C VAL A 136 -0.72 -4.54 -21.55
N SER A 137 -0.53 -4.24 -20.25
CA SER A 137 -1.46 -4.69 -19.21
C SER A 137 -2.74 -3.87 -19.20
N GLN A 138 -3.86 -4.59 -19.36
CA GLN A 138 -5.21 -4.06 -19.12
C GLN A 138 -5.65 -4.46 -17.71
N GLN A 139 -5.18 -3.73 -16.69
CA GLN A 139 -5.52 -4.02 -15.31
C GLN A 139 -7.03 -3.91 -15.06
N SER A 140 -7.60 -4.91 -14.38
CA SER A 140 -9.01 -4.95 -13.98
C SER A 140 -10.02 -4.96 -15.16
N SER A 141 -9.57 -5.23 -16.36
CA SER A 141 -10.44 -5.53 -17.50
C SER A 141 -10.61 -7.05 -17.62
N ILE A 142 -11.82 -7.52 -17.65
CA ILE A 142 -12.21 -8.91 -17.91
C ILE A 142 -13.06 -8.91 -19.18
#